data_f4850896f600bf39e396b516c9430fa3
#
_entry.id   f4850896f600bf39e396b516c9430fa3
#
_cell.length_a   1.000
_cell.length_b   1.000
_cell.length_c   1.000
_cell.angle_alpha   90.00
_cell.angle_beta   90.00
_cell.angle_gamma   90.00
#
_symmetry.space_group_name_H-M   'P 1'
#
loop_
_entity.id
_entity.type
_entity.pdbx_description
1 polymer ?
#
loop_
_entity_poly.entity_id
_entity_poly.type
_entity_poly.pdbx_seq_one_letter_code
_entity_poly.pdbx_strand_id
1 'polypeptide(L)'
;MKSIILLSVFLISAVSYAQIDLESQIPKEKTYDTSIIDATYGIQLYEPLNMALEGDSVRMENGYVVNNWKEDFYDDGTLLHRGYYIDGQLKVYKNYYPNGQVEREFKNIDGFRSLQKKFYADGTLKSEVKYMEGSALLWVDYYANGNMEFYEEFHKSFLYHNAKRSYYETGQEETVLKRVKKLNFTQNDFYNNGKTKQEGTLSYDLNAYDYYKTGKWTYYNKEGKATKEETYNNGKVAKTKD
;
A
#
# COMPACT_ATOMS: atom_id res chain seq x y z
N MET A 1 -11.57 46.71 -49.18
CA MET A 1 -11.37 46.46 -47.74
C MET A 1 -10.91 45.03 -47.57
N LYS A 2 -9.60 44.81 -47.31
CA LYS A 2 -9.01 43.48 -47.11
C LYS A 2 -8.84 43.27 -45.60
N SER A 3 -9.58 42.34 -45.01
CA SER A 3 -9.46 41.95 -43.62
C SER A 3 -8.26 41.03 -43.45
N ILE A 4 -7.28 41.44 -42.66
CA ILE A 4 -6.13 40.66 -42.27
C ILE A 4 -6.53 39.93 -40.97
N ILE A 5 -6.62 38.61 -41.03
CA ILE A 5 -6.80 37.73 -39.87
C ILE A 5 -5.42 37.48 -39.31
N LEU A 6 -5.17 38.04 -38.11
CA LEU A 6 -3.95 37.76 -37.33
C LEU A 6 -4.12 36.44 -36.62
N LEU A 7 -3.39 35.41 -37.04
CA LEU A 7 -3.33 34.10 -36.41
C LEU A 7 -2.26 34.18 -35.30
N SER A 8 -2.67 34.33 -34.03
CA SER A 8 -1.77 34.25 -32.90
C SER A 8 -1.44 32.79 -32.61
N VAL A 9 -0.25 32.37 -32.99
CA VAL A 9 0.31 31.06 -32.61
C VAL A 9 0.75 31.16 -31.14
N PHE A 10 -0.01 30.54 -30.24
CA PHE A 10 0.44 30.27 -28.88
C PHE A 10 1.49 29.14 -28.90
N LEU A 11 2.75 29.51 -28.77
CA LEU A 11 3.82 28.59 -28.47
C LEU A 11 3.66 28.15 -26.96
N ILE A 12 3.05 27.00 -26.77
CA ILE A 12 3.11 26.31 -25.49
C ILE A 12 4.52 25.71 -25.40
N SER A 13 5.41 26.39 -24.67
CA SER A 13 6.68 25.81 -24.26
C SER A 13 6.37 24.68 -23.25
N ALA A 14 6.36 23.44 -23.72
CA ALA A 14 6.41 22.27 -22.88
C ALA A 14 7.75 22.31 -22.14
N VAL A 15 7.74 22.77 -20.88
CA VAL A 15 8.84 22.55 -19.97
C VAL A 15 8.82 21.06 -19.67
N SER A 16 9.57 20.28 -20.43
CA SER A 16 9.92 18.93 -20.06
C SER A 16 10.78 19.05 -18.79
N TYR A 17 10.19 18.80 -17.64
CA TYR A 17 10.98 18.45 -16.46
C TYR A 17 11.70 17.16 -16.84
N ALA A 18 12.96 17.29 -17.19
CA ALA A 18 13.85 16.16 -17.29
C ALA A 18 13.77 15.47 -15.93
N GLN A 19 13.14 14.31 -15.89
CA GLN A 19 13.17 13.44 -14.74
C GLN A 19 14.64 13.10 -14.59
N ILE A 20 15.31 13.71 -13.60
CA ILE A 20 16.73 13.43 -13.32
C ILE A 20 16.75 11.94 -13.03
N ASP A 21 17.36 11.19 -13.93
CA ASP A 21 17.61 9.77 -13.71
C ASP A 21 18.68 9.65 -12.62
N LEU A 22 18.20 9.67 -11.38
CA LEU A 22 19.05 9.56 -10.20
C LEU A 22 19.82 8.23 -10.19
N GLU A 23 19.30 7.20 -10.88
CA GLU A 23 19.98 5.90 -10.98
C GLU A 23 21.28 6.00 -11.79
N SER A 24 21.38 6.93 -12.76
CA SER A 24 22.60 7.12 -13.57
C SER A 24 23.74 7.79 -12.81
N GLN A 25 23.46 8.39 -11.66
CA GLN A 25 24.44 9.14 -10.85
C GLN A 25 25.00 8.33 -9.67
N ILE A 26 24.68 7.04 -9.60
CA ILE A 26 25.05 6.21 -8.46
C ILE A 26 26.55 5.92 -8.47
N PRO A 27 27.26 6.19 -7.36
CA PRO A 27 28.65 5.77 -7.21
C PRO A 27 28.72 4.23 -7.28
N LYS A 28 29.66 3.72 -8.08
CA LYS A 28 29.93 2.27 -8.18
C LYS A 28 30.79 1.73 -7.03
N GLU A 29 30.99 2.52 -5.99
CA GLU A 29 31.76 2.09 -4.84
C GLU A 29 30.93 1.18 -3.94
N LYS A 30 31.48 0.03 -3.64
CA LYS A 30 30.89 -0.93 -2.68
C LYS A 30 31.01 -0.33 -1.28
N THR A 31 29.87 0.00 -0.69
CA THR A 31 29.78 0.23 0.75
C THR A 31 29.11 -0.98 1.36
N TYR A 32 29.91 -1.89 1.88
CA TYR A 32 29.44 -3.07 2.58
C TYR A 32 29.69 -2.88 4.07
N ASP A 33 28.62 -2.76 4.83
CA ASP A 33 28.67 -2.78 6.29
C ASP A 33 27.90 -3.99 6.80
N THR A 34 28.64 -5.05 7.16
CA THR A 34 28.08 -6.29 7.68
C THR A 34 27.36 -6.11 9.01
N SER A 35 27.59 -5.01 9.75
CA SER A 35 26.89 -4.72 11.00
C SER A 35 25.46 -4.22 10.76
N ILE A 36 25.18 -3.70 9.56
CA ILE A 36 23.86 -3.16 9.18
C ILE A 36 23.12 -4.14 8.27
N ILE A 37 23.86 -4.94 7.47
CA ILE A 37 23.30 -5.85 6.47
C ILE A 37 23.62 -7.27 6.86
N ASP A 38 22.60 -8.00 7.28
CA ASP A 38 22.62 -9.47 7.29
C ASP A 38 22.09 -9.95 5.93
N ALA A 39 22.89 -10.67 5.16
CA ALA A 39 22.49 -11.19 3.86
C ALA A 39 21.23 -12.07 3.93
N THR A 40 20.96 -12.70 5.08
CA THR A 40 19.76 -13.50 5.34
C THR A 40 18.52 -12.64 5.58
N TYR A 41 18.68 -11.45 6.18
CA TYR A 41 17.59 -10.57 6.62
C TYR A 41 17.69 -9.15 6.08
N GLY A 42 18.62 -8.87 5.19
CA GLY A 42 19.08 -7.53 4.78
C GLY A 42 17.99 -6.54 4.45
N ILE A 43 16.92 -7.01 3.80
CA ILE A 43 15.80 -6.14 3.41
C ILE A 43 15.01 -5.64 4.60
N GLN A 44 14.81 -6.46 5.61
CA GLN A 44 14.07 -6.09 6.83
C GLN A 44 14.80 -5.01 7.64
N LEU A 45 16.12 -4.93 7.53
CA LEU A 45 16.91 -3.92 8.24
C LEU A 45 16.69 -2.50 7.70
N TYR A 46 16.24 -2.35 6.45
CA TYR A 46 16.02 -1.03 5.85
C TYR A 46 14.64 -0.43 6.17
N GLU A 47 13.67 -1.22 6.58
CA GLU A 47 12.37 -0.68 6.99
C GLU A 47 12.49 0.30 8.17
N PRO A 48 13.23 -0.04 9.24
CA PRO A 48 13.46 0.89 10.35
C PRO A 48 14.23 2.16 9.96
N LEU A 49 14.97 2.16 8.85
CA LEU A 49 15.71 3.32 8.35
C LEU A 49 14.84 4.30 7.55
N ASN A 50 13.59 3.97 7.30
CA ASN A 50 12.67 4.79 6.52
C ASN A 50 11.58 5.40 7.42
N MET A 51 11.62 6.71 7.61
CA MET A 51 10.66 7.42 8.46
C MET A 51 9.20 7.29 7.98
N ALA A 52 8.96 7.18 6.68
CA ALA A 52 7.61 6.99 6.14
C ALA A 52 7.03 5.59 6.44
N LEU A 53 7.88 4.68 6.93
CA LEU A 53 7.51 3.33 7.38
C LEU A 53 7.69 3.19 8.91
N GLU A 54 7.54 4.29 9.65
CA GLU A 54 7.76 4.35 11.11
C GLU A 54 9.22 4.08 11.53
N GLY A 55 10.16 4.12 10.58
CA GLY A 55 11.59 4.00 10.86
C GLY A 55 12.18 5.33 11.33
N ASP A 56 12.77 5.34 12.50
CA ASP A 56 13.44 6.50 13.11
C ASP A 56 14.97 6.37 13.09
N SER A 57 15.48 5.24 12.60
CA SER A 57 16.90 4.93 12.58
C SER A 57 17.64 5.77 11.56
N VAL A 58 18.87 6.12 11.93
CA VAL A 58 19.79 6.90 11.10
C VAL A 58 20.96 6.00 10.72
N ARG A 59 21.21 5.84 9.42
CA ARG A 59 22.36 5.09 8.93
C ARG A 59 23.65 5.90 9.13
N MET A 60 24.61 5.28 9.76
CA MET A 60 25.93 5.83 10.03
C MET A 60 27.01 5.00 9.33
N GLU A 61 28.01 5.67 8.77
CA GLU A 61 29.23 5.03 8.24
C GLU A 61 30.45 5.78 8.78
N ASN A 62 31.39 5.05 9.35
CA ASN A 62 32.62 5.62 9.94
C ASN A 62 32.39 6.77 10.95
N GLY A 63 31.29 6.71 11.70
CA GLY A 63 30.89 7.72 12.68
C GLY A 63 30.20 8.96 12.11
N TYR A 64 29.89 8.98 10.81
CA TYR A 64 29.19 10.08 10.15
C TYR A 64 27.84 9.62 9.59
N VAL A 65 26.87 10.52 9.57
CA VAL A 65 25.57 10.27 8.93
C VAL A 65 25.76 10.10 7.42
N VAL A 66 25.08 9.09 6.88
CA VAL A 66 25.12 8.80 5.44
C VAL A 66 24.32 9.83 4.67
N ASN A 67 24.89 10.31 3.57
CA ASN A 67 24.22 11.17 2.60
C ASN A 67 24.46 10.63 1.19
N ASN A 68 23.58 10.98 0.25
CA ASN A 68 23.61 10.57 -1.14
C ASN A 68 23.27 9.08 -1.36
N TRP A 69 23.58 8.60 -2.57
CA TRP A 69 23.33 7.24 -2.98
C TRP A 69 24.29 6.26 -2.31
N LYS A 70 23.71 5.14 -1.83
CA LYS A 70 24.42 3.99 -1.27
C LYS A 70 23.92 2.71 -1.90
N GLU A 71 24.86 1.78 -2.09
CA GLU A 71 24.59 0.42 -2.56
C GLU A 71 25.16 -0.58 -1.56
N ASP A 72 24.39 -1.62 -1.32
CA ASP A 72 24.78 -2.77 -0.51
C ASP A 72 24.60 -4.04 -1.34
N PHE A 73 25.41 -5.05 -1.05
CA PHE A 73 25.49 -6.25 -1.87
C PHE A 73 25.37 -7.51 -1.02
N TYR A 74 24.83 -8.55 -1.59
CA TYR A 74 24.93 -9.90 -1.06
C TYR A 74 26.39 -10.38 -1.08
N ASP A 75 26.69 -11.47 -0.35
CA ASP A 75 28.06 -12.02 -0.27
C ASP A 75 28.62 -12.46 -1.64
N ASP A 76 27.75 -12.84 -2.58
CA ASP A 76 28.11 -13.19 -3.94
C ASP A 76 28.38 -11.97 -4.85
N GLY A 77 28.20 -10.75 -4.32
CA GLY A 77 28.34 -9.50 -5.05
C GLY A 77 27.10 -9.05 -5.82
N THR A 78 25.98 -9.78 -5.73
CA THR A 78 24.69 -9.33 -6.28
C THR A 78 24.17 -8.14 -5.51
N LEU A 79 23.56 -7.17 -6.21
CA LEU A 79 22.99 -5.97 -5.58
C LEU A 79 21.84 -6.33 -4.66
N LEU A 80 21.94 -5.96 -3.38
CA LEU A 80 20.92 -6.15 -2.35
C LEU A 80 20.05 -4.92 -2.20
N HIS A 81 20.68 -3.75 -2.10
CA HIS A 81 20.03 -2.47 -1.80
C HIS A 81 20.66 -1.34 -2.56
N ARG A 82 19.82 -0.41 -3.00
CA ARG A 82 20.21 0.87 -3.58
C ARG A 82 19.30 1.95 -3.01
N GLY A 83 19.87 2.88 -2.23
CA GLY A 83 19.09 3.89 -1.52
C GLY A 83 19.73 5.28 -1.56
N TYR A 84 18.87 6.31 -1.56
CA TYR A 84 19.27 7.69 -1.40
C TYR A 84 18.98 8.16 0.02
N TYR A 85 20.00 8.66 0.68
CA TYR A 85 19.98 9.08 2.07
C TYR A 85 20.17 10.59 2.21
N ILE A 86 19.48 11.18 3.17
CA ILE A 86 19.67 12.55 3.65
C ILE A 86 19.76 12.48 5.17
N ASP A 87 20.88 12.95 5.73
CA ASP A 87 21.18 12.92 7.15
C ASP A 87 20.95 11.52 7.79
N GLY A 88 21.39 10.50 7.05
CA GLY A 88 21.26 9.09 7.42
C GLY A 88 19.86 8.50 7.22
N GLN A 89 18.88 9.30 6.85
CA GLN A 89 17.51 8.84 6.63
C GLN A 89 17.29 8.39 5.19
N LEU A 90 16.74 7.19 5.01
CA LEU A 90 16.42 6.63 3.70
C LEU A 90 15.19 7.34 3.09
N LYS A 91 15.36 7.93 1.91
CA LYS A 91 14.31 8.71 1.23
C LYS A 91 13.70 8.01 0.02
N VAL A 92 14.54 7.33 -0.76
CA VAL A 92 14.15 6.57 -1.95
C VAL A 92 15.00 5.33 -1.98
N TYR A 93 14.42 4.17 -2.29
CA TYR A 93 15.20 2.95 -2.41
C TYR A 93 14.59 1.89 -3.30
N LYS A 94 15.45 0.97 -3.73
CA LYS A 94 15.09 -0.35 -4.26
C LYS A 94 15.89 -1.41 -3.53
N ASN A 95 15.21 -2.48 -3.16
CA ASN A 95 15.82 -3.70 -2.66
C ASN A 95 15.61 -4.80 -3.69
N TYR A 96 16.54 -5.72 -3.76
CA TYR A 96 16.57 -6.75 -4.79
C TYR A 96 16.67 -8.14 -4.17
N TYR A 97 16.03 -9.09 -4.80
CA TYR A 97 16.26 -10.50 -4.54
C TYR A 97 17.64 -10.94 -5.04
N PRO A 98 18.20 -12.08 -4.54
CA PRO A 98 19.47 -12.60 -5.04
C PRO A 98 19.49 -12.90 -6.55
N ASN A 99 18.31 -13.10 -7.18
CA ASN A 99 18.18 -13.27 -8.62
C ASN A 99 18.21 -11.95 -9.42
N GLY A 100 18.41 -10.80 -8.73
CA GLY A 100 18.47 -9.48 -9.34
C GLY A 100 17.11 -8.83 -9.62
N GLN A 101 16.00 -9.52 -9.38
CA GLN A 101 14.66 -8.91 -9.49
C GLN A 101 14.41 -7.95 -8.33
N VAL A 102 13.69 -6.84 -8.61
CA VAL A 102 13.26 -5.92 -7.56
C VAL A 102 12.33 -6.66 -6.59
N GLU A 103 12.63 -6.61 -5.30
CA GLU A 103 11.77 -7.11 -4.24
C GLU A 103 10.87 -6.00 -3.70
N ARG A 104 11.44 -4.80 -3.51
CA ARG A 104 10.75 -3.67 -2.92
C ARG A 104 11.28 -2.37 -3.49
N GLU A 105 10.40 -1.44 -3.76
CA GLU A 105 10.75 -0.06 -4.04
C GLU A 105 9.93 0.91 -3.19
N PHE A 106 10.56 2.02 -2.81
CA PHE A 106 9.93 3.11 -2.09
C PHE A 106 10.32 4.44 -2.71
N LYS A 107 9.33 5.33 -2.86
CA LYS A 107 9.52 6.69 -3.42
C LYS A 107 8.78 7.70 -2.57
N ASN A 108 9.47 8.76 -2.19
CA ASN A 108 8.81 10.00 -1.79
C ASN A 108 8.33 10.73 -3.05
N ILE A 109 7.03 11.05 -3.12
CA ILE A 109 6.43 11.79 -4.24
C ILE A 109 6.59 13.29 -3.98
N ASP A 110 6.32 13.71 -2.75
CA ASP A 110 6.50 15.06 -2.24
C ASP A 110 6.72 14.99 -0.72
N GLY A 111 6.76 16.12 -0.03
CA GLY A 111 6.99 16.15 1.42
C GLY A 111 5.92 15.43 2.27
N PHE A 112 4.79 15.02 1.69
CA PHE A 112 3.65 14.44 2.40
C PHE A 112 3.27 13.06 1.91
N ARG A 113 3.50 12.76 0.62
CA ARG A 113 3.05 11.53 -0.04
C ARG A 113 4.22 10.65 -0.42
N SER A 114 4.04 9.36 -0.20
CA SER A 114 4.98 8.35 -0.64
C SER A 114 4.29 7.10 -1.16
N LEU A 115 5.03 6.30 -1.90
CA LEU A 115 4.57 5.07 -2.54
C LEU A 115 5.58 3.97 -2.24
N GLN A 116 5.08 2.83 -1.75
CA GLN A 116 5.84 1.59 -1.65
C GLN A 116 5.23 0.55 -2.58
N LYS A 117 6.08 -0.22 -3.25
CA LYS A 117 5.71 -1.45 -3.96
C LYS A 117 6.57 -2.60 -3.48
N LYS A 118 5.96 -3.79 -3.38
CA LYS A 118 6.64 -5.06 -3.15
C LYS A 118 6.33 -5.99 -4.31
N PHE A 119 7.26 -6.85 -4.65
CA PHE A 119 7.13 -7.78 -5.77
C PHE A 119 7.43 -9.19 -5.28
N TYR A 120 6.92 -10.18 -5.96
CA TYR A 120 7.36 -11.56 -5.84
C TYR A 120 8.70 -11.74 -6.57
N ALA A 121 9.39 -12.87 -6.30
CA ALA A 121 10.70 -13.16 -6.89
C ALA A 121 10.68 -13.37 -8.42
N ASP A 122 9.51 -13.52 -9.03
CA ASP A 122 9.28 -13.56 -10.47
C ASP A 122 9.02 -12.17 -11.08
N GLY A 123 8.98 -11.12 -10.26
CA GLY A 123 8.69 -9.75 -10.66
C GLY A 123 7.20 -9.38 -10.66
N THR A 124 6.29 -10.31 -10.34
CA THR A 124 4.85 -10.01 -10.22
C THR A 124 4.61 -9.08 -9.03
N LEU A 125 3.74 -8.08 -9.19
CA LEU A 125 3.40 -7.14 -8.11
C LEU A 125 2.73 -7.90 -6.96
N LYS A 126 3.27 -7.74 -5.74
CA LYS A 126 2.76 -8.34 -4.51
C LYS A 126 1.97 -7.35 -3.66
N SER A 127 2.43 -6.09 -3.59
CA SER A 127 1.80 -5.08 -2.74
C SER A 127 2.05 -3.68 -3.29
N GLU A 128 1.06 -2.80 -3.17
CA GLU A 128 1.20 -1.36 -3.39
C GLU A 128 0.58 -0.61 -2.22
N VAL A 129 1.35 0.28 -1.57
CA VAL A 129 0.89 1.10 -0.45
C VAL A 129 1.17 2.57 -0.76
N LYS A 130 0.11 3.39 -0.71
CA LYS A 130 0.21 4.85 -0.80
C LYS A 130 0.09 5.44 0.59
N TYR A 131 1.09 6.20 0.96
CA TYR A 131 1.14 6.89 2.25
C TYR A 131 0.85 8.38 2.10
N MET A 132 0.27 8.93 3.15
CA MET A 132 0.15 10.37 3.38
C MET A 132 0.64 10.65 4.79
N GLU A 133 1.66 11.50 4.94
CA GLU A 133 2.26 11.86 6.23
C GLU A 133 2.69 10.62 7.05
N GLY A 134 3.26 9.62 6.38
CA GLY A 134 3.72 8.36 7.00
C GLY A 134 2.63 7.32 7.27
N SER A 135 1.34 7.68 7.16
CA SER A 135 0.22 6.75 7.38
C SER A 135 -0.30 6.18 6.06
N ALA A 136 -0.60 4.88 6.02
CA ALA A 136 -1.17 4.24 4.84
C ALA A 136 -2.56 4.81 4.53
N LEU A 137 -2.73 5.38 3.33
CA LEU A 137 -4.02 5.88 2.84
C LEU A 137 -4.72 4.85 1.95
N LEU A 138 -3.93 4.13 1.17
CA LEU A 138 -4.39 3.05 0.29
C LEU A 138 -3.42 1.88 0.40
N TRP A 139 -3.94 0.69 0.56
CA TRP A 139 -3.17 -0.55 0.58
C TRP A 139 -3.83 -1.56 -0.35
N VAL A 140 -3.05 -2.15 -1.24
CA VAL A 140 -3.49 -3.21 -2.15
C VAL A 140 -2.48 -4.34 -2.13
N ASP A 141 -2.93 -5.55 -1.87
CA ASP A 141 -2.13 -6.77 -1.98
C ASP A 141 -2.66 -7.66 -3.10
N TYR A 142 -1.77 -8.45 -3.67
CA TYR A 142 -2.05 -9.34 -4.78
C TYR A 142 -1.50 -10.74 -4.49
N TYR A 143 -2.23 -11.74 -4.89
CA TYR A 143 -1.76 -13.12 -4.96
C TYR A 143 -0.66 -13.29 -6.02
N ALA A 144 0.12 -14.37 -5.92
CA ALA A 144 1.17 -14.66 -6.89
C ALA A 144 0.65 -14.86 -8.33
N ASN A 145 -0.62 -15.24 -8.49
CA ASN A 145 -1.27 -15.34 -9.80
C ASN A 145 -1.72 -13.98 -10.39
N GLY A 146 -1.44 -12.86 -9.68
CA GLY A 146 -1.78 -11.50 -10.08
C GLY A 146 -3.19 -11.04 -9.72
N ASN A 147 -4.05 -11.91 -9.19
CA ASN A 147 -5.36 -11.51 -8.70
C ASN A 147 -5.21 -10.66 -7.42
N MET A 148 -6.11 -9.68 -7.24
CA MET A 148 -6.16 -8.91 -6.01
C MET A 148 -6.49 -9.83 -4.83
N GLU A 149 -5.75 -9.70 -3.72
CA GLU A 149 -5.96 -10.41 -2.45
C GLU A 149 -6.69 -9.52 -1.45
N PHE A 150 -6.24 -8.27 -1.37
CA PHE A 150 -6.72 -7.33 -0.37
C PHE A 150 -6.73 -5.90 -0.92
N TYR A 151 -7.71 -5.12 -0.50
CA TYR A 151 -7.84 -3.70 -0.79
C TYR A 151 -8.33 -2.98 0.46
N GLU A 152 -7.64 -1.93 0.86
CA GLU A 152 -8.00 -1.09 1.99
C GLU A 152 -7.78 0.38 1.63
N GLU A 153 -8.84 1.18 1.75
CA GLU A 153 -8.80 2.62 1.56
C GLU A 153 -9.27 3.32 2.83
N PHE A 154 -8.38 4.04 3.46
CA PHE A 154 -8.71 4.85 4.63
C PHE A 154 -9.39 6.16 4.24
N HIS A 155 -10.24 6.63 5.12
CA HIS A 155 -10.69 8.02 5.08
C HIS A 155 -9.49 8.93 5.40
N LYS A 156 -9.51 10.16 4.85
CA LYS A 156 -8.43 11.15 5.05
C LYS A 156 -8.13 11.51 6.53
N SER A 157 -8.97 11.12 7.47
CA SER A 157 -8.72 11.26 8.91
C SER A 157 -7.95 10.07 9.49
N PHE A 158 -7.72 9.00 8.73
CA PHE A 158 -7.10 7.73 9.17
C PHE A 158 -7.81 7.01 10.32
N LEU A 159 -9.02 7.45 10.69
CA LEU A 159 -9.77 6.86 11.81
C LEU A 159 -10.62 5.66 11.39
N TYR A 160 -11.05 5.60 10.13
CA TYR A 160 -11.91 4.54 9.59
C TYR A 160 -11.72 4.41 8.07
N HIS A 161 -12.19 3.30 7.52
CA HIS A 161 -12.06 3.02 6.09
C HIS A 161 -13.16 3.69 5.25
N ASN A 162 -12.85 4.07 4.03
CA ASN A 162 -13.84 4.33 2.99
C ASN A 162 -14.32 3.01 2.38
N ALA A 163 -13.37 2.09 2.16
CA ALA A 163 -13.64 0.76 1.65
C ALA A 163 -12.58 -0.22 2.14
N LYS A 164 -12.99 -1.47 2.34
CA LYS A 164 -12.11 -2.61 2.59
C LYS A 164 -12.67 -3.83 1.86
N ARG A 165 -11.80 -4.58 1.18
CA ARG A 165 -12.20 -5.77 0.44
C ARG A 165 -11.16 -6.85 0.61
N SER A 166 -11.61 -8.09 0.69
CA SER A 166 -10.78 -9.27 0.50
C SER A 166 -11.31 -10.12 -0.64
N TYR A 167 -10.42 -10.89 -1.23
CA TYR A 167 -10.72 -11.70 -2.40
C TYR A 167 -10.17 -13.11 -2.18
N TYR A 168 -10.85 -14.09 -2.72
CA TYR A 168 -10.30 -15.42 -2.89
C TYR A 168 -9.19 -15.41 -3.95
N GLU A 169 -8.28 -16.36 -3.90
CA GLU A 169 -7.20 -16.49 -4.89
C GLU A 169 -7.72 -16.63 -6.34
N THR A 170 -8.95 -17.10 -6.50
CA THR A 170 -9.67 -17.16 -7.79
C THR A 170 -10.06 -15.78 -8.33
N GLY A 171 -9.88 -14.69 -7.56
CA GLY A 171 -10.24 -13.32 -7.91
C GLY A 171 -11.68 -12.93 -7.56
N GLN A 172 -12.47 -13.84 -7.00
CA GLN A 172 -13.82 -13.54 -6.52
C GLN A 172 -13.79 -12.78 -5.18
N GLU A 173 -14.71 -11.84 -4.99
CA GLU A 173 -14.85 -11.13 -3.71
C GLU A 173 -15.18 -12.12 -2.58
N GLU A 174 -14.52 -11.96 -1.43
CA GLU A 174 -14.78 -12.68 -0.19
C GLU A 174 -15.51 -11.79 0.81
N THR A 175 -14.99 -10.56 1.02
CA THR A 175 -15.61 -9.57 1.90
C THR A 175 -15.57 -8.20 1.26
N VAL A 176 -16.67 -7.47 1.34
CA VAL A 176 -16.78 -6.07 0.88
C VAL A 176 -17.36 -5.23 1.99
N LEU A 177 -16.55 -4.37 2.57
CA LEU A 177 -16.94 -3.29 3.47
C LEU A 177 -16.91 -1.97 2.69
N LYS A 178 -18.00 -1.21 2.70
CA LYS A 178 -18.10 0.09 2.01
C LYS A 178 -18.78 1.11 2.89
N ARG A 179 -18.18 2.27 3.02
CA ARG A 179 -18.81 3.41 3.68
C ARG A 179 -19.98 3.95 2.86
N VAL A 180 -21.12 4.13 3.50
CA VAL A 180 -22.33 4.71 2.90
C VAL A 180 -22.44 6.19 3.25
N LYS A 181 -22.46 6.50 4.55
CA LYS A 181 -22.59 7.87 5.04
C LYS A 181 -22.06 8.00 6.45
N LYS A 182 -21.26 9.04 6.73
CA LYS A 182 -20.66 9.28 8.06
C LYS A 182 -19.91 8.02 8.52
N LEU A 183 -20.30 7.45 9.64
CA LEU A 183 -19.72 6.26 10.27
C LEU A 183 -20.59 5.00 10.05
N ASN A 184 -21.44 5.01 9.01
CA ASN A 184 -22.26 3.86 8.63
C ASN A 184 -21.72 3.20 7.36
N PHE A 185 -21.74 1.87 7.37
CA PHE A 185 -21.14 1.01 6.36
C PHE A 185 -22.12 -0.09 5.96
N THR A 186 -21.93 -0.62 4.77
CA THR A 186 -22.47 -1.94 4.39
C THR A 186 -21.35 -2.95 4.40
N GLN A 187 -21.66 -4.17 4.79
CA GLN A 187 -20.80 -5.34 4.64
C GLN A 187 -21.52 -6.44 3.92
N ASN A 188 -20.84 -7.00 2.91
CA ASN A 188 -21.25 -8.20 2.21
C ASN A 188 -20.12 -9.20 2.25
N ASP A 189 -20.39 -10.42 2.71
CA ASP A 189 -19.45 -11.53 2.64
C ASP A 189 -19.99 -12.57 1.66
N PHE A 190 -19.08 -13.20 0.94
CA PHE A 190 -19.41 -14.14 -0.12
C PHE A 190 -18.76 -15.50 0.13
N TYR A 191 -19.36 -16.54 -0.38
CA TYR A 191 -18.73 -17.84 -0.53
C TYR A 191 -17.79 -17.83 -1.74
N ASN A 192 -16.87 -18.80 -1.79
CA ASN A 192 -15.96 -18.97 -2.92
C ASN A 192 -16.62 -19.30 -4.27
N ASN A 193 -17.93 -19.61 -4.28
CA ASN A 193 -18.75 -19.74 -5.47
C ASN A 193 -19.42 -18.44 -5.92
N GLY A 194 -19.08 -17.30 -5.29
CA GLY A 194 -19.59 -15.96 -5.58
C GLY A 194 -20.97 -15.65 -5.01
N LYS A 195 -21.63 -16.61 -4.33
CA LYS A 195 -22.92 -16.35 -3.70
C LYS A 195 -22.75 -15.67 -2.35
N THR A 196 -23.67 -14.78 -2.02
CA THR A 196 -23.69 -14.07 -0.74
C THR A 196 -23.75 -15.08 0.41
N LYS A 197 -22.89 -14.88 1.42
CA LYS A 197 -22.86 -15.64 2.68
C LYS A 197 -23.61 -14.90 3.78
N GLN A 198 -23.37 -13.59 3.88
CA GLN A 198 -24.12 -12.69 4.76
C GLN A 198 -24.03 -11.25 4.25
N GLU A 199 -25.00 -10.45 4.61
CA GLU A 199 -25.02 -9.03 4.31
C GLU A 199 -25.73 -8.24 5.40
N GLY A 200 -25.32 -6.98 5.59
CA GLY A 200 -25.93 -6.11 6.58
C GLY A 200 -25.24 -4.75 6.68
N THR A 201 -25.56 -4.06 7.75
CA THR A 201 -25.01 -2.73 8.04
C THR A 201 -24.17 -2.72 9.31
N LEU A 202 -23.12 -1.90 9.28
CA LEU A 202 -22.23 -1.65 10.41
C LEU A 202 -22.24 -0.17 10.75
N SER A 203 -21.97 0.14 12.00
CA SER A 203 -21.54 1.45 12.44
C SER A 203 -20.13 1.37 13.02
N TYR A 204 -19.36 2.45 12.90
CA TYR A 204 -18.03 2.54 13.47
C TYR A 204 -18.06 3.34 14.78
N ASP A 205 -17.44 2.80 15.82
CA ASP A 205 -17.29 3.47 17.11
C ASP A 205 -15.90 4.13 17.19
N LEU A 206 -15.89 5.46 17.26
CA LEU A 206 -14.66 6.24 17.36
C LEU A 206 -13.92 6.06 18.71
N ASN A 207 -14.60 5.59 19.74
CA ASN A 207 -13.97 5.36 21.06
C ASN A 207 -13.38 3.95 21.16
N ALA A 208 -14.06 2.96 20.56
CA ALA A 208 -13.58 1.58 20.53
C ALA A 208 -12.63 1.32 19.34
N TYR A 209 -12.59 2.22 18.36
CA TYR A 209 -11.87 2.04 17.09
C TYR A 209 -12.27 0.75 16.35
N ASP A 210 -13.58 0.40 16.40
CA ASP A 210 -14.06 -0.86 15.86
C ASP A 210 -15.45 -0.72 15.24
N TYR A 211 -15.82 -1.73 14.43
CA TYR A 211 -17.11 -1.84 13.77
C TYR A 211 -18.05 -2.71 14.57
N TYR A 212 -19.33 -2.33 14.61
CA TYR A 212 -20.35 -3.15 15.23
C TYR A 212 -21.59 -3.27 14.32
N LYS A 213 -22.25 -4.44 14.39
CA LYS A 213 -23.46 -4.72 13.60
C LYS A 213 -24.63 -3.87 14.04
N THR A 214 -25.38 -3.33 13.05
CA THR A 214 -26.60 -2.56 13.26
C THR A 214 -27.68 -2.99 12.26
N GLY A 215 -28.93 -2.77 12.61
CA GLY A 215 -30.06 -3.06 11.72
C GLY A 215 -30.17 -4.53 11.35
N LYS A 216 -30.74 -4.78 10.18
CA LYS A 216 -31.00 -6.14 9.69
C LYS A 216 -29.75 -6.76 9.07
N TRP A 217 -29.48 -8.02 9.43
CA TRP A 217 -28.49 -8.89 8.83
C TRP A 217 -29.18 -10.14 8.29
N THR A 218 -28.84 -10.52 7.06
CA THR A 218 -29.36 -11.72 6.41
C THR A 218 -28.19 -12.68 6.15
N TYR A 219 -28.41 -13.96 6.44
CA TYR A 219 -27.46 -15.04 6.28
C TYR A 219 -27.99 -16.03 5.24
N TYR A 220 -27.11 -16.55 4.42
CA TYR A 220 -27.44 -17.41 3.31
C TYR A 220 -26.62 -18.71 3.34
N ASN A 221 -27.14 -19.77 2.76
CA ASN A 221 -26.37 -20.99 2.49
C ASN A 221 -25.62 -20.87 1.15
N LYS A 222 -24.78 -21.90 0.85
CA LYS A 222 -23.99 -21.95 -0.38
C LYS A 222 -24.82 -21.98 -1.67
N GLU A 223 -26.09 -22.36 -1.60
CA GLU A 223 -27.07 -22.36 -2.70
C GLU A 223 -27.66 -20.96 -2.91
N GLY A 224 -27.42 -20.01 -1.98
CA GLY A 224 -27.92 -18.64 -2.03
C GLY A 224 -29.33 -18.48 -1.43
N LYS A 225 -29.83 -19.48 -0.70
CA LYS A 225 -31.09 -19.41 0.02
C LYS A 225 -30.86 -18.75 1.39
N ALA A 226 -31.69 -17.75 1.74
CA ALA A 226 -31.69 -17.17 3.07
C ALA A 226 -32.05 -18.23 4.12
N THR A 227 -31.23 -18.30 5.17
CA THR A 227 -31.36 -19.28 6.25
C THR A 227 -31.68 -18.64 7.60
N LYS A 228 -31.29 -17.36 7.78
CA LYS A 228 -31.50 -16.66 9.04
C LYS A 228 -31.52 -15.15 8.82
N GLU A 229 -32.33 -14.43 9.57
CA GLU A 229 -32.30 -12.98 9.69
C GLU A 229 -32.10 -12.58 11.16
N GLU A 230 -31.21 -11.65 11.42
CA GLU A 230 -31.00 -11.06 12.74
C GLU A 230 -31.12 -9.55 12.67
N THR A 231 -31.72 -8.97 13.70
CA THR A 231 -31.72 -7.51 13.88
C THR A 231 -30.81 -7.17 15.03
N TYR A 232 -29.85 -6.27 14.76
CA TYR A 232 -28.88 -5.82 15.74
C TYR A 232 -29.20 -4.41 16.24
N ASN A 233 -28.99 -4.20 17.53
CA ASN A 233 -28.98 -2.89 18.17
C ASN A 233 -27.65 -2.73 18.92
N ASN A 234 -26.84 -1.78 18.48
CA ASN A 234 -25.50 -1.49 19.04
C ASN A 234 -24.66 -2.77 19.26
N GLY A 235 -24.50 -3.58 18.22
CA GLY A 235 -23.71 -4.82 18.24
C GLY A 235 -24.35 -6.03 18.90
N LYS A 236 -25.50 -5.87 19.55
CA LYS A 236 -26.22 -6.96 20.23
C LYS A 236 -27.42 -7.41 19.40
N VAL A 237 -27.64 -8.73 19.33
CA VAL A 237 -28.82 -9.30 18.70
C VAL A 237 -30.06 -8.91 19.51
N ALA A 238 -30.99 -8.20 18.87
CA ALA A 238 -32.27 -7.80 19.44
C ALA A 238 -33.40 -8.75 19.01
N LYS A 239 -33.31 -9.35 17.82
CA LYS A 239 -34.29 -10.25 17.25
C LYS A 239 -33.66 -11.24 16.29
N THR A 240 -34.08 -12.48 16.31
CA THR A 240 -33.75 -13.54 15.34
C THR A 240 -34.99 -14.05 14.66
N LYS A 241 -34.88 -14.37 13.38
CA LYS A 241 -35.90 -15.05 12.58
C LYS A 241 -35.21 -16.10 11.70
N ASP A 242 -35.57 -17.32 11.85
CA ASP A 242 -35.14 -18.48 11.04
C ASP A 242 -36.12 -18.70 9.87
#